data_879d93dd1ba28a4c9733baa0ab5c61df
#
_entry.id   879d93dd1ba28a4c9733baa0ab5c61df
#
_cell.length_a   1.000
_cell.length_b   1.000
_cell.length_c   1.000
_cell.angle_alpha   90.00
_cell.angle_beta   90.00
_cell.angle_gamma   90.00
#
_symmetry.space_group_name_H-M   'P 1'
#
loop_
_entity.id
_entity.type
_entity.pdbx_description
1 polymer ?
#
loop_
_entity_poly.entity_id
_entity_poly.type
_entity_poly.pdbx_seq_one_letter_code
_entity_poly.pdbx_strand_id
1 'polypeptide(L)'
;FNWSIIEQVWLPRIFIFVLLLGIVWGFKVAVDEGFINQPVRVLLGFIFSGALVYFGEKNMKHSRNALGQSLLGGSIVALMLTTFAMYNLYEMIPSFVAFTLNVIWIMGGIVFAYRHRSESLAVIAALGGYLIPFLIENQNDSTLLFTSYALLFYVSLLYFPLKQNFNILYYVSVALLPVVYLIFALSSEMSVMDGKMLA
;
A
#
# COMPACT_ATOMS: atom_id res chain seq x y z
N PHE A 1 -26.27 -23.47 -25.04
CA PHE A 1 -26.11 -22.28 -24.17
C PHE A 1 -26.53 -22.68 -22.77
N ASN A 2 -25.56 -22.84 -21.83
CA ASN A 2 -25.88 -23.31 -20.47
C ASN A 2 -26.33 -22.09 -19.60
N TRP A 3 -27.64 -21.88 -19.55
CA TRP A 3 -28.25 -20.80 -18.73
C TRP A 3 -27.90 -20.94 -17.23
N SER A 4 -27.71 -22.18 -16.75
CA SER A 4 -27.32 -22.47 -15.36
C SER A 4 -25.97 -21.87 -14.94
N ILE A 5 -25.01 -21.74 -15.86
CA ILE A 5 -23.70 -21.11 -15.59
C ILE A 5 -23.83 -19.60 -15.44
N ILE A 6 -24.73 -18.98 -16.20
CA ILE A 6 -24.98 -17.54 -16.13
C ILE A 6 -25.63 -17.21 -14.79
N GLU A 7 -26.64 -17.96 -14.37
CA GLU A 7 -27.37 -17.69 -13.12
C GLU A 7 -26.52 -17.96 -11.86
N GLN A 8 -25.76 -19.04 -11.84
CA GLN A 8 -25.03 -19.44 -10.62
C GLN A 8 -23.65 -18.80 -10.48
N VAL A 9 -23.01 -18.40 -11.56
CA VAL A 9 -21.62 -17.90 -11.53
C VAL A 9 -21.52 -16.44 -11.91
N TRP A 10 -22.19 -16.00 -12.96
CA TRP A 10 -22.05 -14.62 -13.47
C TRP A 10 -22.95 -13.62 -12.75
N LEU A 11 -24.19 -14.00 -12.47
CA LEU A 11 -25.17 -13.11 -11.84
C LEU A 11 -24.74 -12.66 -10.43
N PRO A 12 -24.22 -13.52 -9.54
CA PRO A 12 -23.67 -13.07 -8.26
C PRO A 12 -22.46 -12.15 -8.41
N ARG A 13 -21.59 -12.39 -9.40
CA ARG A 13 -20.40 -11.54 -9.64
C ARG A 13 -20.81 -10.15 -10.14
N ILE A 14 -21.76 -10.08 -11.06
CA ILE A 14 -22.30 -8.81 -11.56
C ILE A 14 -22.99 -8.06 -10.43
N PHE A 15 -23.77 -8.76 -9.60
CA PHE A 15 -24.43 -8.16 -8.44
C PHE A 15 -23.43 -7.56 -7.46
N ILE A 16 -22.37 -8.29 -7.11
CA ILE A 16 -21.30 -7.80 -6.22
C ILE A 16 -20.62 -6.60 -6.85
N PHE A 17 -20.33 -6.62 -8.15
CA PHE A 17 -19.70 -5.50 -8.85
C PHE A 17 -20.58 -4.24 -8.83
N VAL A 18 -21.87 -4.38 -9.14
CA VAL A 18 -22.85 -3.27 -9.08
C VAL A 18 -23.01 -2.75 -7.66
N LEU A 19 -23.04 -3.63 -6.66
CA LEU A 19 -23.12 -3.26 -5.26
C LEU A 19 -21.86 -2.47 -4.83
N LEU A 20 -20.68 -2.90 -5.23
CA LEU A 20 -19.43 -2.18 -4.96
C LEU A 20 -19.42 -0.80 -5.62
N LEU A 21 -19.87 -0.71 -6.87
CA LEU A 21 -20.01 0.59 -7.55
C LEU A 21 -21.00 1.50 -6.82
N GLY A 22 -22.13 0.95 -6.37
CA GLY A 22 -23.13 1.69 -5.58
C GLY A 22 -22.56 2.21 -4.26
N ILE A 23 -21.77 1.40 -3.55
CA ILE A 23 -21.09 1.82 -2.31
C ILE A 23 -20.08 2.93 -2.59
N VAL A 24 -19.24 2.78 -3.62
CA VAL A 24 -18.24 3.80 -4.00
C VAL A 24 -18.93 5.11 -4.40
N TRP A 25 -19.99 5.01 -5.18
CA TRP A 25 -20.72 6.19 -5.61
C TRP A 25 -21.48 6.87 -4.46
N GLY A 26 -22.14 6.09 -3.59
CA GLY A 26 -22.79 6.58 -2.38
C GLY A 26 -21.80 7.27 -1.43
N PHE A 27 -20.60 6.69 -1.27
CA PHE A 27 -19.53 7.32 -0.51
C PHE A 27 -19.08 8.65 -1.12
N LYS A 28 -18.92 8.70 -2.47
CA LYS A 28 -18.59 9.94 -3.18
C LYS A 28 -19.65 11.01 -2.94
N VAL A 29 -20.92 10.69 -3.10
CA VAL A 29 -22.02 11.64 -2.85
C VAL A 29 -22.00 12.15 -1.41
N ALA A 30 -21.81 11.28 -0.42
CA ALA A 30 -21.73 11.67 0.99
C ALA A 30 -20.55 12.60 1.28
N VAL A 31 -19.47 12.46 0.50
CA VAL A 31 -18.31 13.35 0.54
C VAL A 31 -18.61 14.71 -0.11
N ASP A 32 -19.22 14.71 -1.29
CA ASP A 32 -19.50 15.90 -2.08
C ASP A 32 -20.57 16.78 -1.40
N GLU A 33 -21.57 16.17 -0.76
CA GLU A 33 -22.60 16.84 0.04
C GLU A 33 -22.12 17.34 1.43
N GLY A 34 -20.84 17.09 1.76
CA GLY A 34 -20.23 17.55 3.01
C GLY A 34 -20.63 16.78 4.28
N PHE A 35 -21.38 15.68 4.15
CA PHE A 35 -21.75 14.83 5.30
C PHE A 35 -20.53 14.20 5.96
N ILE A 36 -19.45 13.96 5.18
CA ILE A 36 -18.22 13.33 5.67
C ILE A 36 -17.07 14.33 5.55
N ASN A 37 -16.69 14.93 6.69
CA ASN A 37 -15.55 15.82 6.80
C ASN A 37 -14.21 15.08 6.59
N GLN A 38 -13.14 15.80 6.23
CA GLN A 38 -11.81 15.24 6.02
C GLN A 38 -11.32 14.34 7.19
N PRO A 39 -11.42 14.77 8.49
CA PRO A 39 -11.03 13.93 9.61
C PRO A 39 -11.83 12.63 9.71
N VAL A 40 -13.13 12.68 9.38
CA VAL A 40 -14.01 11.49 9.41
C VAL A 40 -13.61 10.49 8.35
N ARG A 41 -13.21 10.95 7.14
CA ARG A 41 -12.70 10.08 6.06
C ARG A 41 -11.45 9.33 6.50
N VAL A 42 -10.52 10.05 7.13
CA VAL A 42 -9.29 9.46 7.66
C VAL A 42 -9.60 8.45 8.75
N LEU A 43 -10.48 8.80 9.70
CA LEU A 43 -10.92 7.91 10.77
C LEU A 43 -11.54 6.62 10.20
N LEU A 44 -12.42 6.73 9.22
CA LEU A 44 -13.01 5.57 8.53
C LEU A 44 -11.95 4.71 7.84
N GLY A 45 -10.93 5.31 7.22
CA GLY A 45 -9.80 4.60 6.63
C GLY A 45 -9.03 3.77 7.66
N PHE A 46 -8.76 4.33 8.83
CA PHE A 46 -8.10 3.61 9.92
C PHE A 46 -8.99 2.51 10.52
N ILE A 47 -10.29 2.79 10.74
CA ILE A 47 -11.24 1.78 11.22
C ILE A 47 -11.33 0.62 10.23
N PHE A 48 -11.46 0.91 8.94
CA PHE A 48 -11.50 -0.11 7.88
C PHE A 48 -10.23 -0.95 7.87
N SER A 49 -9.05 -0.32 7.94
CA SER A 49 -7.77 -1.01 7.99
C SER A 49 -7.64 -1.88 9.24
N GLY A 50 -8.06 -1.37 10.39
CA GLY A 50 -8.10 -2.13 11.66
C GLY A 50 -9.03 -3.35 11.59
N ALA A 51 -10.19 -3.20 10.96
CA ALA A 51 -11.10 -4.31 10.70
C ALA A 51 -10.44 -5.37 9.81
N LEU A 52 -9.73 -4.97 8.76
CA LEU A 52 -8.99 -5.90 7.90
C LEU A 52 -7.90 -6.65 8.67
N VAL A 53 -7.17 -5.99 9.58
CA VAL A 53 -6.21 -6.65 10.47
C VAL A 53 -6.91 -7.69 11.34
N TYR A 54 -8.00 -7.31 12.01
CA TYR A 54 -8.74 -8.20 12.90
C TYR A 54 -9.27 -9.45 12.16
N PHE A 55 -9.93 -9.25 11.03
CA PHE A 55 -10.43 -10.36 10.21
C PHE A 55 -9.32 -11.18 9.58
N GLY A 56 -8.21 -10.54 9.18
CA GLY A 56 -7.02 -11.21 8.67
C GLY A 56 -6.43 -12.17 9.71
N GLU A 57 -6.15 -11.69 10.92
CA GLU A 57 -5.66 -12.50 12.03
C GLU A 57 -6.62 -13.64 12.40
N LYS A 58 -7.92 -13.35 12.43
CA LYS A 58 -8.94 -14.36 12.71
C LYS A 58 -8.94 -15.48 11.67
N ASN A 59 -8.85 -15.17 10.38
CA ASN A 59 -8.83 -16.17 9.30
C ASN A 59 -7.52 -16.96 9.30
N MET A 60 -6.38 -16.34 9.62
CA MET A 60 -5.12 -17.06 9.81
C MET A 60 -5.22 -18.13 10.90
N LYS A 61 -5.87 -17.80 12.03
CA LYS A 61 -6.10 -18.78 13.12
C LYS A 61 -7.03 -19.93 12.73
N HIS A 62 -7.93 -19.74 11.77
CA HIS A 62 -8.87 -20.75 11.29
C HIS A 62 -8.35 -21.53 10.05
N SER A 63 -7.05 -21.54 9.82
CA SER A 63 -6.37 -22.24 8.69
C SER A 63 -6.80 -21.77 7.30
N ARG A 64 -7.43 -20.60 7.17
CA ARG A 64 -7.76 -19.95 5.89
C ARG A 64 -6.64 -19.02 5.47
N ASN A 65 -5.45 -19.59 5.25
CA ASN A 65 -4.21 -18.84 5.06
C ASN A 65 -4.27 -17.84 3.89
N ALA A 66 -4.80 -18.25 2.73
CA ALA A 66 -4.87 -17.36 1.56
C ALA A 66 -5.72 -16.12 1.83
N LEU A 67 -6.91 -16.29 2.42
CA LEU A 67 -7.80 -15.18 2.76
C LEU A 67 -7.21 -14.29 3.86
N GLY A 68 -6.62 -14.91 4.90
CA GLY A 68 -5.97 -14.19 5.99
C GLY A 68 -4.80 -13.32 5.49
N GLN A 69 -3.94 -13.88 4.64
CA GLN A 69 -2.82 -13.14 4.03
C GLN A 69 -3.30 -11.99 3.15
N SER A 70 -4.34 -12.20 2.34
CA SER A 70 -4.91 -11.13 1.50
C SER A 70 -5.50 -9.99 2.33
N LEU A 71 -6.20 -10.29 3.42
CA LEU A 71 -6.76 -9.29 4.33
C LEU A 71 -5.67 -8.52 5.08
N LEU A 72 -4.63 -9.21 5.57
CA LEU A 72 -3.50 -8.57 6.24
C LEU A 72 -2.70 -7.69 5.26
N GLY A 73 -2.41 -8.20 4.05
CA GLY A 73 -1.77 -7.41 3.00
C GLY A 73 -2.59 -6.18 2.60
N GLY A 74 -3.89 -6.36 2.40
CA GLY A 74 -4.83 -5.28 2.13
C GLY A 74 -4.90 -4.23 3.24
N SER A 75 -4.77 -4.66 4.51
CA SER A 75 -4.74 -3.73 5.65
C SER A 75 -3.51 -2.81 5.64
N ILE A 76 -2.33 -3.35 5.30
CA ILE A 76 -1.09 -2.57 5.20
C ILE A 76 -1.24 -1.51 4.10
N VAL A 77 -1.72 -1.92 2.92
CA VAL A 77 -1.96 -1.01 1.80
C VAL A 77 -2.98 0.06 2.17
N ALA A 78 -4.08 -0.31 2.84
CA ALA A 78 -5.11 0.64 3.27
C ALA A 78 -4.59 1.64 4.30
N LEU A 79 -3.74 1.22 5.26
CA LEU A 79 -3.07 2.11 6.22
C LEU A 79 -2.16 3.10 5.51
N MET A 80 -1.36 2.63 4.55
CA MET A 80 -0.46 3.48 3.77
C MET A 80 -1.23 4.52 2.95
N LEU A 81 -2.30 4.10 2.25
CA LEU A 81 -3.14 4.99 1.46
C LEU A 81 -3.89 6.01 2.34
N THR A 82 -4.35 5.60 3.53
CA THR A 82 -4.98 6.52 4.49
C THR A 82 -3.99 7.59 4.97
N THR A 83 -2.76 7.19 5.28
CA THR A 83 -1.68 8.12 5.67
C THR A 83 -1.29 9.05 4.52
N PHE A 84 -1.21 8.52 3.30
CA PHE A 84 -0.99 9.32 2.09
C PHE A 84 -2.09 10.37 1.89
N ALA A 85 -3.36 9.97 2.04
CA ALA A 85 -4.48 10.90 1.95
C ALA A 85 -4.42 12.00 3.01
N MET A 86 -4.04 11.68 4.25
CA MET A 86 -3.82 12.67 5.32
C MET A 86 -2.77 13.70 4.95
N TYR A 87 -1.69 13.26 4.30
CA TYR A 87 -0.58 14.14 3.94
C TYR A 87 -0.87 14.93 2.66
N ASN A 88 -1.17 14.22 1.54
CA ASN A 88 -1.21 14.81 0.20
C ASN A 88 -2.56 15.44 -0.16
N LEU A 89 -3.69 14.79 0.25
CA LEU A 89 -5.03 15.25 -0.13
C LEU A 89 -5.62 16.23 0.88
N TYR A 90 -5.31 16.06 2.16
CA TYR A 90 -5.95 16.83 3.24
C TYR A 90 -4.99 17.76 3.97
N GLU A 91 -3.67 17.69 3.70
CA GLU A 91 -2.64 18.52 4.34
C GLU A 91 -2.73 18.56 5.88
N MET A 92 -3.20 17.46 6.50
CA MET A 92 -3.44 17.38 7.94
C MET A 92 -2.17 17.11 8.75
N ILE A 93 -1.15 16.55 8.13
CA ILE A 93 0.11 16.15 8.79
C ILE A 93 1.32 16.59 7.95
N PRO A 94 2.44 16.96 8.59
CA PRO A 94 3.68 17.24 7.88
C PRO A 94 4.29 15.96 7.29
N SER A 95 5.12 16.09 6.25
CA SER A 95 5.79 15.01 5.54
C SER A 95 6.57 14.05 6.46
N PHE A 96 7.27 14.59 7.46
CA PHE A 96 8.00 13.78 8.43
C PHE A 96 7.09 12.82 9.21
N VAL A 97 5.91 13.26 9.64
CA VAL A 97 4.94 12.43 10.34
C VAL A 97 4.37 11.36 9.40
N ALA A 98 4.03 11.75 8.16
CA ALA A 98 3.54 10.81 7.15
C ALA A 98 4.57 9.72 6.84
N PHE A 99 5.84 10.11 6.68
CA PHE A 99 6.95 9.18 6.47
C PHE A 99 7.09 8.19 7.64
N THR A 100 7.14 8.72 8.86
CA THR A 100 7.29 7.90 10.07
C THR A 100 6.14 6.91 10.24
N LEU A 101 4.90 7.33 10.02
CA LEU A 101 3.73 6.45 10.07
C LEU A 101 3.82 5.34 9.01
N ASN A 102 4.18 5.67 7.77
CA ASN A 102 4.31 4.65 6.71
C ASN A 102 5.40 3.62 7.03
N VAL A 103 6.54 4.06 7.59
CA VAL A 103 7.59 3.14 8.07
C VAL A 103 7.04 2.21 9.16
N ILE A 104 6.25 2.72 10.10
CA ILE A 104 5.60 1.91 11.17
C ILE A 104 4.67 0.86 10.56
N TRP A 105 3.85 1.23 9.57
CA TRP A 105 2.94 0.30 8.90
C TRP A 105 3.69 -0.82 8.18
N ILE A 106 4.78 -0.50 7.49
CA ILE A 106 5.62 -1.50 6.83
C ILE A 106 6.30 -2.41 7.83
N MET A 107 6.83 -1.87 8.93
CA MET A 107 7.38 -2.69 10.01
C MET A 107 6.32 -3.66 10.56
N GLY A 108 5.08 -3.19 10.75
CA GLY A 108 3.93 -4.04 11.10
C GLY A 108 3.70 -5.15 10.08
N GLY A 109 3.77 -4.83 8.80
CA GLY A 109 3.67 -5.80 7.70
C GLY A 109 4.77 -6.87 7.73
N ILE A 110 6.01 -6.46 7.98
CA ILE A 110 7.15 -7.38 8.14
C ILE A 110 6.96 -8.28 9.36
N VAL A 111 6.46 -7.73 10.46
CA VAL A 111 6.15 -8.53 11.67
C VAL A 111 5.05 -9.55 11.38
N PHE A 112 3.99 -9.19 10.67
CA PHE A 112 2.96 -10.15 10.23
C PHE A 112 3.53 -11.21 9.30
N ALA A 113 4.37 -10.83 8.33
CA ALA A 113 5.04 -11.75 7.42
C ALA A 113 5.92 -12.75 8.17
N TYR A 114 6.68 -12.28 9.16
CA TYR A 114 7.52 -13.11 10.01
C TYR A 114 6.70 -14.08 10.86
N ARG A 115 5.66 -13.57 11.53
CA ARG A 115 4.83 -14.35 12.45
C ARG A 115 4.06 -15.46 11.74
N HIS A 116 3.53 -15.16 10.57
CA HIS A 116 2.72 -16.11 9.79
C HIS A 116 3.54 -16.87 8.74
N ARG A 117 4.86 -16.67 8.69
CA ARG A 117 5.77 -17.25 7.68
C ARG A 117 5.21 -17.08 6.26
N SER A 118 4.68 -15.91 5.97
CA SER A 118 4.01 -15.60 4.71
C SER A 118 4.92 -14.76 3.83
N GLU A 119 5.40 -15.36 2.75
CA GLU A 119 6.19 -14.67 1.75
C GLU A 119 5.39 -13.60 1.01
N SER A 120 4.10 -13.84 0.76
CA SER A 120 3.21 -12.86 0.11
C SER A 120 3.09 -11.57 0.90
N LEU A 121 2.96 -11.64 2.24
CA LEU A 121 2.92 -10.45 3.10
C LEU A 121 4.25 -9.70 3.08
N ALA A 122 5.37 -10.42 3.06
CA ALA A 122 6.69 -9.82 2.98
C ALA A 122 6.89 -9.07 1.65
N VAL A 123 6.41 -9.64 0.54
CA VAL A 123 6.45 -8.97 -0.78
C VAL A 123 5.60 -7.71 -0.78
N ILE A 124 4.38 -7.74 -0.23
CA ILE A 124 3.52 -6.55 -0.15
C ILE A 124 4.18 -5.45 0.70
N ALA A 125 4.75 -5.81 1.85
CA ALA A 125 5.48 -4.86 2.69
C ALA A 125 6.71 -4.29 1.98
N ALA A 126 7.45 -5.10 1.22
CA ALA A 126 8.59 -4.66 0.43
C ALA A 126 8.18 -3.66 -0.67
N LEU A 127 7.14 -3.98 -1.43
CA LEU A 127 6.60 -3.06 -2.46
C LEU A 127 6.15 -1.74 -1.83
N GLY A 128 5.42 -1.80 -0.70
CA GLY A 128 5.00 -0.62 0.03
C GLY A 128 6.18 0.24 0.48
N GLY A 129 7.24 -0.38 1.02
CA GLY A 129 8.42 0.34 1.48
C GLY A 129 9.16 1.09 0.37
N TYR A 130 9.27 0.50 -0.80
CA TYR A 130 9.86 1.19 -1.95
C TYR A 130 8.99 2.34 -2.50
N LEU A 131 7.67 2.30 -2.27
CA LEU A 131 6.76 3.36 -2.72
C LEU A 131 6.74 4.57 -1.78
N ILE A 132 7.16 4.45 -0.51
CA ILE A 132 7.12 5.57 0.46
C ILE A 132 7.76 6.86 -0.06
N PRO A 133 8.99 6.86 -0.60
CA PRO A 133 9.61 8.10 -1.06
C PRO A 133 8.85 8.80 -2.19
N PHE A 134 8.16 8.02 -3.04
CA PHE A 134 7.34 8.57 -4.13
C PHE A 134 5.97 9.09 -3.65
N LEU A 135 5.46 8.53 -2.55
CA LEU A 135 4.19 8.96 -1.97
C LEU A 135 4.33 10.24 -1.13
N ILE A 136 5.55 10.50 -0.61
CA ILE A 136 5.81 11.62 0.29
C ILE A 136 6.87 12.51 -0.37
N GLU A 137 6.42 13.26 -1.39
CA GLU A 137 7.26 14.21 -2.09
C GLU A 137 7.55 15.44 -1.21
N ASN A 138 8.81 15.71 -0.91
CA ASN A 138 9.25 16.93 -0.24
C ASN A 138 9.98 17.81 -1.25
N GLN A 139 9.54 19.03 -1.43
CA GLN A 139 10.18 20.02 -2.31
C GLN A 139 11.65 20.35 -1.95
N ASN A 140 12.13 19.89 -0.81
CA ASN A 140 13.50 20.07 -0.31
C ASN A 140 14.30 18.76 -0.21
N ASP A 141 13.83 17.66 -0.81
CA ASP A 141 14.50 16.38 -0.60
C ASP A 141 15.81 16.31 -1.35
N SER A 142 16.87 16.28 -0.56
CA SER A 142 18.19 15.93 -1.04
C SER A 142 18.15 14.48 -1.56
N THR A 143 18.62 14.27 -2.79
CA THR A 143 18.84 12.94 -3.40
C THR A 143 19.55 11.99 -2.44
N LEU A 144 20.34 12.53 -1.50
CA LEU A 144 21.03 11.78 -0.46
C LEU A 144 20.07 11.08 0.52
N LEU A 145 18.98 11.74 0.95
CA LEU A 145 18.00 11.15 1.87
C LEU A 145 17.25 10.00 1.19
N PHE A 146 16.81 10.19 -0.05
CA PHE A 146 16.18 9.14 -0.85
C PHE A 146 17.11 7.94 -1.02
N THR A 147 18.35 8.19 -1.45
CA THR A 147 19.34 7.12 -1.71
C THR A 147 19.71 6.36 -0.43
N SER A 148 19.93 7.07 0.68
CA SER A 148 20.27 6.43 1.95
C SER A 148 19.12 5.57 2.48
N TYR A 149 17.87 6.05 2.41
CA TYR A 149 16.71 5.26 2.77
C TYR A 149 16.58 4.02 1.89
N ALA A 150 16.67 4.18 0.56
CA ALA A 150 16.53 3.07 -0.37
C ALA A 150 17.60 1.99 -0.14
N LEU A 151 18.85 2.40 0.11
CA LEU A 151 19.94 1.46 0.43
C LEU A 151 19.73 0.73 1.74
N LEU A 152 19.39 1.45 2.83
CA LEU A 152 19.12 0.83 4.12
C LEU A 152 17.96 -0.15 4.05
N PHE A 153 16.90 0.25 3.36
CA PHE A 153 15.73 -0.60 3.17
C PHE A 153 16.07 -1.85 2.35
N TYR A 154 16.84 -1.69 1.27
CA TYR A 154 17.31 -2.80 0.44
C TYR A 154 18.15 -3.81 1.23
N VAL A 155 19.14 -3.34 2.00
CA VAL A 155 19.96 -4.21 2.86
C VAL A 155 19.09 -4.97 3.86
N SER A 156 18.09 -4.31 4.45
CA SER A 156 17.15 -4.94 5.37
C SER A 156 16.31 -6.01 4.68
N LEU A 157 15.87 -5.75 3.44
CA LEU A 157 15.10 -6.69 2.63
C LEU A 157 15.92 -7.88 2.13
N LEU A 158 17.23 -7.74 1.95
CA LEU A 158 18.09 -8.88 1.61
C LEU A 158 18.35 -9.79 2.83
N TYR A 159 18.46 -9.19 4.02
CA TYR A 159 18.70 -9.97 5.24
C TYR A 159 17.50 -10.86 5.62
N PHE A 160 16.29 -10.36 5.42
CA PHE A 160 15.06 -11.04 5.81
C PHE A 160 14.81 -12.37 5.05
N PRO A 161 14.93 -12.46 3.71
CA PRO A 161 14.76 -13.70 2.96
C PRO A 161 15.78 -14.76 3.30
N LEU A 162 17.03 -14.37 3.56
CA LEU A 162 18.10 -15.29 3.92
C LEU A 162 17.80 -16.04 5.22
N LYS A 163 17.12 -15.38 6.17
CA LYS A 163 16.74 -15.99 7.46
C LYS A 163 15.49 -16.87 7.37
N GLN A 164 14.57 -16.57 6.46
CA GLN A 164 13.26 -17.26 6.35
C GLN A 164 13.14 -18.20 5.14
N ASN A 165 14.16 -18.28 4.28
CA ASN A 165 14.13 -19.03 3.01
C ASN A 165 12.99 -18.57 2.07
N PHE A 166 12.74 -17.24 1.97
CA PHE A 166 11.75 -16.64 1.09
C PHE A 166 12.36 -16.34 -0.28
N ASN A 167 12.27 -17.29 -1.19
CA ASN A 167 12.89 -17.19 -2.51
C ASN A 167 12.28 -16.09 -3.38
N ILE A 168 10.96 -15.97 -3.38
CA ILE A 168 10.26 -14.94 -4.18
C ILE A 168 10.60 -13.55 -3.68
N LEU A 169 10.63 -13.33 -2.37
CA LEU A 169 11.02 -12.06 -1.78
C LEU A 169 12.45 -11.66 -2.18
N TYR A 170 13.36 -12.61 -2.23
CA TYR A 170 14.74 -12.36 -2.66
C TYR A 170 14.79 -11.85 -4.10
N TYR A 171 14.15 -12.54 -5.05
CA TYR A 171 14.11 -12.11 -6.45
C TYR A 171 13.38 -10.77 -6.63
N VAL A 172 12.27 -10.57 -5.93
CA VAL A 172 11.53 -9.30 -5.94
C VAL A 172 12.41 -8.16 -5.41
N SER A 173 13.11 -8.36 -4.30
CA SER A 173 13.99 -7.34 -3.72
C SER A 173 15.15 -6.97 -4.65
N VAL A 174 15.76 -7.95 -5.32
CA VAL A 174 16.84 -7.71 -6.29
C VAL A 174 16.33 -6.97 -7.52
N ALA A 175 15.12 -7.29 -8.00
CA ALA A 175 14.53 -6.64 -9.16
C ALA A 175 14.01 -5.22 -8.87
N LEU A 176 13.47 -4.98 -7.67
CA LEU A 176 12.86 -3.70 -7.30
C LEU A 176 13.87 -2.55 -7.24
N LEU A 177 15.07 -2.78 -6.72
CA LEU A 177 16.06 -1.70 -6.57
C LEU A 177 16.39 -1.01 -7.90
N PRO A 178 16.80 -1.72 -8.99
CA PRO A 178 17.09 -1.06 -10.26
C PRO A 178 15.83 -0.41 -10.87
N VAL A 179 14.65 -1.00 -10.69
CA VAL A 179 13.39 -0.41 -11.18
C VAL A 179 13.10 0.92 -10.48
N VAL A 180 13.23 0.97 -9.16
CA VAL A 180 13.02 2.19 -8.36
C VAL A 180 14.02 3.28 -8.77
N TYR A 181 15.30 2.94 -8.93
CA TYR A 181 16.30 3.91 -9.40
C TYR A 181 16.03 4.39 -10.83
N LEU A 182 15.56 3.53 -11.71
CA LEU A 182 15.21 3.90 -13.08
C LEU A 182 14.01 4.86 -13.09
N ILE A 183 12.98 4.60 -12.31
CA ILE A 183 11.81 5.50 -12.16
C ILE A 183 12.27 6.86 -11.60
N PHE A 184 13.10 6.85 -10.56
CA PHE A 184 13.63 8.08 -9.97
C PHE A 184 14.48 8.89 -10.97
N ALA A 185 15.36 8.24 -11.73
CA ALA A 185 16.16 8.90 -12.76
C ALA A 185 15.29 9.53 -13.87
N LEU A 186 14.27 8.80 -14.35
CA LEU A 186 13.35 9.32 -15.35
C LEU A 186 12.51 10.49 -14.82
N SER A 187 12.06 10.45 -13.58
CA SER A 187 11.31 11.55 -12.96
C SER A 187 12.17 12.81 -12.80
N SER A 188 13.44 12.65 -12.43
CA SER A 188 14.38 13.77 -12.30
C SER A 188 14.73 14.41 -13.64
N GLU A 189 14.89 13.62 -14.71
CA GLU A 189 15.12 14.17 -16.05
C GLU A 189 13.91 14.93 -16.58
N MET A 190 12.69 14.45 -16.37
CA MET A 190 11.46 15.15 -16.79
C MET A 190 11.33 16.49 -16.07
N SER A 191 11.61 16.57 -14.78
CA SER A 191 11.53 17.83 -14.04
C SER A 191 12.54 18.87 -14.52
N VAL A 192 13.75 18.44 -14.94
CA VAL A 192 14.77 19.32 -15.52
C VAL A 192 14.39 19.79 -16.94
N MET A 193 13.71 18.96 -17.72
CA MET A 193 13.24 19.35 -19.07
C MET A 193 12.09 20.34 -18.98
N ASP A 194 11.13 20.15 -18.07
CA ASP A 194 10.02 21.09 -17.87
C ASP A 194 10.53 22.45 -17.34
N GLY A 195 11.52 22.46 -16.44
CA GLY A 195 12.16 23.68 -15.98
C GLY A 195 12.93 24.45 -17.08
N LYS A 196 13.44 23.74 -18.11
CA LYS A 196 14.12 24.37 -19.28
C LYS A 196 13.15 24.85 -20.36
N MET A 197 11.92 24.33 -20.40
CA MET A 197 10.90 24.81 -21.32
C MET A 197 10.18 26.08 -20.85
N LEU A 198 10.24 26.35 -19.54
CA LEU A 198 9.60 27.52 -18.92
C LEU A 198 10.57 28.71 -18.69
N ALA A 199 11.83 28.55 -19.01
CA ALA A 199 12.89 29.59 -18.97
C ALA A 199 13.24 30.11 -20.35
#